data_88ef855b86083cb7337bc9570481b618
#
_entry.id   88ef855b86083cb7337bc9570481b618
#
_cell.length_a   1.000
_cell.length_b   1.000
_cell.length_c   1.000
_cell.angle_alpha   90.00
_cell.angle_beta   90.00
_cell.angle_gamma   90.00
#
_symmetry.space_group_name_H-M   'P 1'
#
loop_
_entity.id
_entity.type
_entity.pdbx_description
1 polymer ?
#
loop_
_entity_poly.entity_id
_entity_poly.type
_entity_poly.pdbx_seq_one_letter_code
_entity_poly.pdbx_strand_id
1 'polypeptide(L)' 'MVIPYRRFGRTNIDMPVLSLGGMRFQKSWKQLEFKDISKEEQKKLIKILKLADLYGFNHIETARHYGTSELQLGAVFKN' A
#
# COMPACT_ATOMS: atom_id res chain seq x y z
N MET A 1 7.57 -17.15 6.66
CA MET A 1 6.42 -17.14 7.57
C MET A 1 5.34 -16.23 7.03
N VAL A 2 4.12 -16.70 7.02
CA VAL A 2 2.97 -15.90 6.57
C VAL A 2 2.16 -15.49 7.81
N ILE A 3 1.75 -14.23 7.86
CA ILE A 3 0.99 -13.74 9.00
C ILE A 3 -0.40 -14.38 9.03
N PRO A 4 -0.96 -14.61 10.21
CA PRO A 4 -2.29 -15.22 10.32
C PRO A 4 -3.40 -14.26 9.88
N TYR A 5 -4.53 -14.84 9.49
CA TYR A 5 -5.71 -14.11 9.06
C TYR A 5 -6.84 -14.33 10.04
N ARG A 6 -7.73 -13.37 10.15
CA ARG A 6 -8.91 -13.44 10.99
C ARG A 6 -10.10 -12.88 10.20
N ARG A 7 -11.27 -13.38 10.51
CA ARG A 7 -12.49 -12.82 9.92
C ARG A 7 -12.66 -11.37 10.38
N PHE A 8 -12.95 -10.51 9.43
CA PHE A 8 -13.16 -9.09 9.71
C PHE A 8 -14.63 -8.85 10.12
N GLY A 9 -14.92 -9.09 11.40
CA GLY A 9 -16.25 -8.89 11.94
C GLY A 9 -17.31 -9.71 11.21
N ARG A 10 -18.34 -9.04 10.71
CA ARG A 10 -19.49 -9.67 10.02
C ARG A 10 -19.38 -9.61 8.51
N THR A 11 -18.22 -9.35 7.98
CA THR A 11 -18.05 -9.04 6.54
C THR A 11 -17.84 -10.25 5.65
N ASN A 12 -17.57 -11.43 6.18
CA ASN A 12 -17.15 -12.61 5.39
C ASN A 12 -15.82 -12.39 4.66
N ILE A 13 -15.03 -11.42 5.13
CA ILE A 13 -13.69 -11.15 4.60
C ILE A 13 -12.67 -11.60 5.62
N ASP A 14 -11.70 -12.39 5.19
CA ASP A 14 -10.57 -12.76 6.04
C ASP A 14 -9.48 -11.71 5.85
N MET A 15 -9.08 -11.10 6.96
CA MET A 15 -8.09 -10.04 6.97
C MET A 15 -6.82 -10.51 7.66
N PRO A 16 -5.64 -10.10 7.17
CA PRO A 16 -4.43 -10.34 7.93
C PRO A 16 -4.49 -9.60 9.26
N VAL A 17 -3.91 -10.18 10.30
CA VAL A 17 -3.92 -9.56 11.64
C VAL A 17 -3.09 -8.29 11.70
N LEU A 18 -2.23 -8.06 10.71
CA LEU A 18 -1.46 -6.83 10.55
C LEU A 18 -1.73 -6.26 9.17
N SER A 19 -1.82 -4.95 9.10
CA SER A 19 -1.99 -4.24 7.82
C SER A 19 -0.76 -3.40 7.54
N LEU A 20 -0.53 -3.11 6.26
CA LEU A 20 0.56 -2.26 5.82
C LEU A 20 0.05 -0.84 5.73
N GLY A 21 0.66 0.08 6.50
CA GLY A 21 0.28 1.49 6.47
C GLY A 21 0.86 2.21 5.27
N GLY A 22 0.06 3.06 4.62
CA GLY A 22 0.45 3.77 3.40
C GLY A 22 1.00 5.17 3.59
N MET A 23 1.03 5.67 4.81
CA MET A 23 1.46 7.05 5.07
C MET A 23 2.94 7.29 4.75
N ARG A 24 3.79 6.30 4.95
CA ARG A 24 5.24 6.45 4.82
C ARG A 24 5.79 6.19 3.42
N PHE A 25 4.98 5.68 2.50
CA PHE A 25 5.44 5.41 1.14
C PHE A 25 5.39 6.63 0.25
N GLN A 26 4.62 7.60 0.64
CA GLN A 26 4.37 8.75 -0.20
C GLN A 26 5.64 9.53 -0.50
N LYS A 27 5.72 10.06 -1.69
CA LYS A 27 6.80 10.94 -2.07
C LYS A 27 6.69 12.29 -1.38
N SER A 28 5.47 12.79 -1.20
CA SER A 28 5.24 14.14 -0.69
C SER A 28 3.86 14.23 -0.06
N TRP A 29 3.73 15.11 0.94
CA TRP A 29 2.43 15.47 1.51
C TRP A 29 1.61 16.35 0.60
N LYS A 30 2.23 16.92 -0.43
CA LYS A 30 1.54 17.76 -1.40
C LYS A 30 0.82 16.89 -2.43
N GLN A 31 -0.27 17.42 -2.99
CA GLN A 31 -0.98 16.78 -4.08
C GLN A 31 -0.19 17.02 -5.36
N LEU A 32 0.50 15.99 -5.83
CA LEU A 32 1.29 16.04 -7.04
C LEU A 32 0.66 15.16 -8.12
N GLU A 33 1.09 15.34 -9.35
CA GLU A 33 0.71 14.44 -10.44
C GLU A 33 1.69 13.27 -10.50
N PHE A 34 1.27 12.17 -11.10
CA PHE A 34 2.12 10.99 -11.20
C PHE A 34 3.44 11.27 -11.91
N LYS A 35 3.43 12.16 -12.90
CA LYS A 35 4.65 12.55 -13.61
C LYS A 35 5.71 13.19 -12.71
N ASP A 36 5.29 13.70 -11.55
CA ASP A 36 6.19 14.33 -10.58
C ASP A 36 6.86 13.33 -9.65
N ILE A 37 6.48 12.06 -9.75
CA ILE A 37 7.01 10.99 -8.92
C ILE A 37 8.10 10.27 -9.71
N SER A 38 9.30 10.18 -9.12
CA SER A 38 10.42 9.53 -9.79
C SER A 38 10.18 8.03 -9.94
N LYS A 39 10.78 7.46 -10.98
CA LYS A 39 10.71 6.01 -11.20
C LYS A 39 11.34 5.25 -10.04
N GLU A 40 12.36 5.81 -9.41
CA GLU A 40 13.03 5.17 -8.27
C GLU A 40 12.13 5.07 -7.05
N GLU A 41 11.37 6.13 -6.75
CA GLU A 41 10.41 6.12 -5.66
C GLU A 41 9.35 5.05 -5.89
N GLN A 42 8.84 4.97 -7.12
CA GLN A 42 7.83 3.99 -7.47
C GLN A 42 8.39 2.56 -7.43
N LYS A 43 9.63 2.36 -7.84
CA LYS A 43 10.28 1.05 -7.73
C LYS A 43 10.46 0.60 -6.29
N LYS A 44 10.79 1.53 -5.39
CA LYS A 44 10.90 1.21 -3.96
C LYS A 44 9.55 0.74 -3.41
N LEU A 45 8.49 1.42 -3.78
CA LEU A 45 7.14 1.03 -3.37
C LEU A 45 6.80 -0.37 -3.87
N ILE A 46 7.08 -0.65 -5.14
CA ILE A 46 6.83 -1.97 -5.72
C ILE A 46 7.58 -3.06 -4.95
N LYS A 47 8.84 -2.81 -4.61
CA LYS A 47 9.63 -3.77 -3.83
C LYS A 47 9.03 -4.04 -2.46
N ILE A 48 8.58 -2.99 -1.78
CA ILE A 48 7.94 -3.11 -0.47
C ILE A 48 6.67 -3.94 -0.58
N LEU A 49 5.84 -3.66 -1.58
CA LEU A 49 4.58 -4.37 -1.78
C LEU A 49 4.81 -5.84 -2.12
N LYS A 50 5.80 -6.15 -2.94
CA LYS A 50 6.14 -7.54 -3.26
C LYS A 50 6.61 -8.30 -2.04
N LEU A 51 7.44 -7.66 -1.22
CA LEU A 51 7.90 -8.28 0.02
C LEU A 51 6.75 -8.50 0.99
N ALA A 52 5.87 -7.51 1.11
CA ALA A 52 4.70 -7.62 1.97
C ALA A 52 3.78 -8.78 1.52
N ASP A 53 3.55 -8.89 0.22
CA ASP A 53 2.75 -9.97 -0.34
C ASP A 53 3.32 -11.35 -0.01
N LEU A 54 4.65 -11.47 -0.07
CA LEU A 54 5.35 -12.70 0.27
C LEU A 54 5.04 -13.16 1.69
N TYR A 55 4.88 -12.23 2.63
CA TYR A 55 4.56 -12.53 4.02
C TYR A 55 3.07 -12.52 4.34
N GLY A 56 2.22 -12.35 3.35
CA GLY A 56 0.79 -12.42 3.51
C GLY A 56 0.09 -11.11 3.86
N PHE A 57 0.78 -9.99 3.73
CA PHE A 57 0.17 -8.67 3.93
C PHE A 57 -0.61 -8.29 2.67
N ASN A 58 -1.89 -8.57 2.65
CA ASN A 58 -2.72 -8.24 1.49
C ASN A 58 -3.70 -7.09 1.78
N HIS A 59 -3.53 -6.41 2.89
CA HIS A 59 -4.34 -5.25 3.25
C HIS A 59 -3.45 -4.04 3.47
N ILE A 60 -3.73 -2.96 2.75
CA ILE A 60 -2.96 -1.72 2.81
C ILE A 60 -3.92 -0.60 3.18
N GLU A 61 -3.53 0.17 4.18
CA GLU A 61 -4.30 1.31 4.64
C GLU A 61 -3.72 2.58 4.03
N THR A 62 -4.56 3.45 3.51
CA THR A 62 -4.12 4.74 3.01
C THR A 62 -5.22 5.78 3.25
N ALA A 63 -4.92 7.04 2.97
CA ALA A 63 -5.87 8.11 3.14
C ALA A 63 -5.63 9.20 2.10
N ARG A 64 -6.68 9.95 1.80
CA ARG A 64 -6.64 11.07 0.86
C ARG A 64 -5.59 12.10 1.26
N HIS A 65 -5.45 12.34 2.56
CA HIS A 65 -4.50 13.33 3.08
C HIS A 65 -3.05 12.87 3.12
N TYR A 66 -2.77 11.64 2.73
CA TYR A 66 -1.40 11.13 2.70
C TYR A 66 -0.68 11.51 1.40
N GLY A 67 -0.84 12.76 0.95
CA GLY A 67 -0.12 13.28 -0.20
C GLY A 67 -0.25 12.44 -1.46
N THR A 68 0.86 11.85 -1.88
CA THR A 68 0.92 11.04 -3.12
C THR A 68 0.62 9.56 -2.92
N SER A 69 0.26 9.14 -1.70
CA SER A 69 0.09 7.72 -1.39
C SER A 69 -0.95 7.02 -2.28
N GLU A 70 -2.16 7.57 -2.38
CA GLU A 70 -3.21 6.97 -3.22
C GLU A 70 -2.77 6.87 -4.68
N LEU A 71 -2.12 7.93 -5.17
CA LEU A 71 -1.66 7.98 -6.55
C LEU A 71 -0.60 6.91 -6.83
N GLN A 72 0.37 6.78 -5.93
CA GLN A 72 1.45 5.81 -6.06
C GLN A 72 0.94 4.37 -5.96
N LEU A 73 0.08 4.09 -4.98
CA LEU A 73 -0.51 2.77 -4.81
C LEU A 73 -1.42 2.43 -5.99
N GLY A 74 -2.22 3.39 -6.45
CA GLY A 74 -3.09 3.19 -7.59
C GLY A 74 -2.33 2.80 -8.84
N ALA A 75 -1.17 3.39 -9.08
CA ALA A 75 -0.35 3.07 -10.23
C ALA A 75 0.18 1.63 -10.17
N VAL A 76 0.50 1.13 -8.98
CA VAL A 76 0.94 -0.25 -8.81
C VAL A 76 -0.20 -1.23 -9.10
N PHE A 77 -1.38 -0.98 -8.53
CA PHE A 77 -2.51 -1.91 -8.65
C PHE A 77 -3.23 -1.84 -9.99
N LYS A 78 -2.99 -0.82 -10.76
CA LYS A 78 -3.57 -0.69 -12.08
C LYS A 78 -3.01 -1.71 -13.07
N ASN A 79 -1.80 -2.15 -12.84
CA ASN A 79 -1.12 -3.11 -13.72
C ASN A 79 -1.27 -4.54 -13.18
#